data_e6fc27c475b2d85e3484536c6155a235
#
_entry.id   e6fc27c475b2d85e3484536c6155a235
#
_cell.length_a   1.000
_cell.length_b   1.000
_cell.length_c   1.000
_cell.angle_alpha   90.00
_cell.angle_beta   90.00
_cell.angle_gamma   90.00
#
_symmetry.space_group_name_H-M   'P 1'
#
loop_
_entity.id
_entity.type
_entity.pdbx_description
1 polymer ?
#
loop_
_entity_poly.entity_id
_entity_poly.type
_entity_poly.pdbx_seq_one_letter_code
_entity_poly.pdbx_strand_id
1 'polypeptide(L)'
;MQIAIRHKLSLAIGPGVARSVQHLLLTPQTGPTQTVREWSIEMPGYERAASFADAFGNRAQLVSQVRPEAELVIAVSGIVDTIDRNGVVGRVPGDIPPALYRRPTPLTKAAGAITGKFRSAPRTGQDRIALLHGLMARVAEVVGGGEQTQSQSQDGQSQEQTQAARPMAADYAHAFIGAARALDVPARYVTGYLYAEDEPAALHAWVEAWDDGLGWIGFDPVLDLCPTDRHVRVAVGLDAVSTMPVRSIPAVGEPQVLAMSVEAAQ
;
A
#
# COMPACT_ATOMS: atom_id res chain seq x y z
N MET A 1 2.59 15.72 12.26
CA MET A 1 1.33 15.55 13.03
C MET A 1 1.44 14.29 13.88
N GLN A 2 0.58 14.09 14.88
CA GLN A 2 0.53 12.83 15.63
C GLN A 2 -0.76 12.10 15.25
N ILE A 3 -0.64 10.80 14.88
CA ILE A 3 -1.75 9.99 14.39
C ILE A 3 -1.92 8.78 15.31
N ALA A 4 -3.12 8.60 15.86
CA ALA A 4 -3.55 7.43 16.59
C ALA A 4 -4.26 6.45 15.63
N ILE A 5 -3.87 5.19 15.68
CA ILE A 5 -4.40 4.13 14.82
C ILE A 5 -4.98 3.02 15.67
N ARG A 6 -6.19 2.58 15.32
CA ARG A 6 -6.80 1.34 15.81
C ARG A 6 -7.34 0.58 14.61
N HIS A 7 -6.96 -0.69 14.51
CA HIS A 7 -7.35 -1.53 13.39
C HIS A 7 -7.62 -2.95 13.89
N LYS A 8 -8.86 -3.42 13.76
CA LYS A 8 -9.28 -4.75 14.18
C LYS A 8 -9.69 -5.58 12.96
N LEU A 9 -9.04 -6.72 12.79
CA LEU A 9 -9.26 -7.67 11.70
C LEU A 9 -9.77 -8.99 12.25
N SER A 10 -10.61 -9.67 11.49
CA SER A 10 -11.00 -11.05 11.70
C SER A 10 -10.52 -11.92 10.54
N LEU A 11 -10.04 -13.12 10.86
CA LEU A 11 -9.54 -14.10 9.92
C LEU A 11 -10.23 -15.44 10.18
N ALA A 12 -11.03 -15.90 9.23
CA ALA A 12 -11.72 -17.20 9.31
C ALA A 12 -10.75 -18.32 8.98
N ILE A 13 -10.33 -19.10 9.99
CA ILE A 13 -9.40 -20.24 9.82
C ILE A 13 -10.15 -21.49 9.36
N GLY A 14 -11.43 -21.61 9.72
CA GLY A 14 -12.22 -22.80 9.48
C GLY A 14 -12.05 -23.90 10.54
N PRO A 15 -12.97 -24.87 10.58
CA PRO A 15 -12.96 -25.93 11.56
C PRO A 15 -11.89 -27.00 11.25
N GLY A 16 -11.35 -27.61 12.31
CA GLY A 16 -10.48 -28.79 12.18
C GLY A 16 -9.04 -28.52 11.76
N VAL A 17 -8.60 -27.29 11.65
CA VAL A 17 -7.22 -26.93 11.36
C VAL A 17 -6.33 -27.29 12.54
N ALA A 18 -5.41 -28.23 12.37
CA ALA A 18 -4.51 -28.69 13.45
C ALA A 18 -3.43 -27.65 13.77
N ARG A 19 -2.95 -26.91 12.77
CA ARG A 19 -1.96 -25.83 12.89
C ARG A 19 -2.24 -24.74 11.90
N SER A 20 -2.00 -23.50 12.31
CA SER A 20 -1.97 -22.35 11.42
C SER A 20 -0.75 -21.49 11.70
N VAL A 21 -0.30 -20.81 10.65
CA VAL A 21 0.81 -19.85 10.75
C VAL A 21 0.35 -18.57 10.06
N GLN A 22 0.46 -17.45 10.75
CA GLN A 22 0.18 -16.12 10.22
C GLN A 22 1.49 -15.36 10.05
N HIS A 23 1.71 -14.83 8.85
CA HIS A 23 2.73 -13.84 8.55
C HIS A 23 2.08 -12.47 8.55
N LEU A 24 2.54 -11.59 9.43
CA LEU A 24 1.99 -10.26 9.64
C LEU A 24 2.96 -9.19 9.14
N LEU A 25 2.46 -8.25 8.34
CA LEU A 25 3.10 -7.00 7.94
C LEU A 25 2.25 -5.83 8.43
N LEU A 26 2.12 -5.70 9.75
CA LEU A 26 1.25 -4.74 10.42
C LEU A 26 2.02 -3.79 11.35
N THR A 27 3.36 -3.83 11.32
CA THR A 27 4.20 -3.02 12.21
C THR A 27 4.92 -1.95 11.40
N PRO A 28 4.58 -0.66 11.55
CA PRO A 28 5.31 0.42 10.93
C PRO A 28 6.72 0.54 11.52
N GLN A 29 7.62 1.12 10.74
CA GLN A 29 8.99 1.38 11.20
C GLN A 29 9.22 2.88 11.30
N THR A 30 10.02 3.29 12.30
CA THR A 30 10.57 4.64 12.36
C THR A 30 11.48 4.88 11.16
N GLY A 31 11.34 6.03 10.53
CA GLY A 31 12.06 6.41 9.33
C GLY A 31 12.08 7.92 9.10
N PRO A 32 12.46 8.38 7.91
CA PRO A 32 12.62 9.81 7.65
C PRO A 32 11.35 10.64 7.75
N THR A 33 10.18 10.04 7.50
CA THR A 33 8.88 10.73 7.45
C THR A 33 8.00 10.44 8.66
N GLN A 34 8.41 9.50 9.54
CA GLN A 34 7.60 9.08 10.69
C GLN A 34 8.44 8.55 11.84
N THR A 35 7.94 8.71 13.06
CA THR A 35 8.49 8.10 14.28
C THR A 35 7.39 7.32 15.01
N VAL A 36 7.58 6.02 15.15
CA VAL A 36 6.65 5.18 15.92
C VAL A 36 6.88 5.43 17.40
N ARG A 37 5.86 5.94 18.09
CA ARG A 37 5.89 6.20 19.54
C ARG A 37 5.50 4.97 20.33
N GLU A 38 4.34 4.42 19.95
CA GLU A 38 3.75 3.25 20.58
C GLU A 38 3.16 2.37 19.48
N TRP A 39 3.30 1.05 19.64
CA TRP A 39 2.68 0.11 18.72
C TRP A 39 2.47 -1.23 19.38
N SER A 40 1.23 -1.72 19.33
CA SER A 40 0.83 -3.01 19.86
C SER A 40 0.05 -3.82 18.83
N ILE A 41 0.30 -5.11 18.82
CA ILE A 41 -0.51 -6.11 18.10
C ILE A 41 -0.95 -7.15 19.11
N GLU A 42 -2.26 -7.36 19.18
CA GLU A 42 -2.88 -8.34 20.07
C GLU A 42 -3.57 -9.41 19.24
N MET A 43 -3.15 -10.65 19.41
CA MET A 43 -3.81 -11.84 18.87
C MET A 43 -3.34 -13.06 19.64
N PRO A 44 -4.10 -14.16 19.66
CA PRO A 44 -3.68 -15.41 20.30
C PRO A 44 -2.32 -15.88 19.77
N GLY A 45 -1.37 -16.15 20.65
CA GLY A 45 -0.02 -16.65 20.30
C GLY A 45 1.00 -15.60 19.91
N TYR A 46 0.64 -14.31 19.89
CA TYR A 46 1.57 -13.24 19.47
C TYR A 46 2.76 -13.07 20.43
N GLU A 47 2.59 -13.41 21.70
CA GLU A 47 3.67 -13.37 22.71
C GLU A 47 4.86 -14.29 22.38
N ARG A 48 4.65 -15.25 21.45
CA ARG A 48 5.68 -16.18 20.94
C ARG A 48 6.05 -15.94 19.50
N ALA A 49 5.61 -14.81 18.93
CA ALA A 49 5.87 -14.48 17.53
C ALA A 49 7.37 -14.31 17.26
N ALA A 50 7.85 -14.93 16.19
CA ALA A 50 9.17 -14.62 15.67
C ALA A 50 9.10 -13.30 14.89
N SER A 51 9.97 -12.33 15.23
CA SER A 51 10.09 -11.04 14.53
C SER A 51 11.37 -10.99 13.71
N PHE A 52 11.27 -10.56 12.44
CA PHE A 52 12.41 -10.49 11.52
C PHE A 52 12.18 -9.37 10.48
N ALA A 53 13.25 -9.02 9.75
CA ALA A 53 13.12 -8.19 8.56
C ALA A 53 12.88 -9.11 7.35
N ASP A 54 11.84 -8.79 6.55
CA ASP A 54 11.58 -9.52 5.31
C ASP A 54 12.56 -9.12 4.19
N ALA A 55 12.37 -9.67 2.98
CA ALA A 55 13.22 -9.39 1.83
C ALA A 55 13.16 -7.91 1.34
N PHE A 56 12.21 -7.13 1.80
CA PHE A 56 12.04 -5.71 1.48
C PHE A 56 12.41 -4.78 2.65
N GLY A 57 12.90 -5.35 3.75
CA GLY A 57 13.26 -4.62 4.96
C GLY A 57 12.06 -4.32 5.87
N ASN A 58 10.86 -4.81 5.58
CA ASN A 58 9.71 -4.63 6.45
C ASN A 58 9.84 -5.43 7.74
N ARG A 59 9.31 -4.90 8.84
CA ARG A 59 9.20 -5.65 10.09
C ARG A 59 8.05 -6.66 10.00
N ALA A 60 8.42 -7.92 9.88
CA ALA A 60 7.49 -9.03 9.79
C ALA A 60 7.41 -9.80 11.11
N GLN A 61 6.23 -10.36 11.42
CA GLN A 61 6.02 -11.30 12.52
C GLN A 61 5.45 -12.60 11.98
N LEU A 62 5.91 -13.72 12.54
CA LEU A 62 5.40 -15.05 12.24
C LEU A 62 4.78 -15.63 13.53
N VAL A 63 3.48 -15.79 13.52
CA VAL A 63 2.71 -16.34 14.63
C VAL A 63 2.26 -17.75 14.29
N SER A 64 2.62 -18.74 15.14
CA SER A 64 2.23 -20.13 14.95
C SER A 64 1.25 -20.54 16.05
N GLN A 65 0.16 -21.19 15.64
CA GLN A 65 -0.88 -21.66 16.56
C GLN A 65 -1.15 -23.15 16.35
N VAL A 66 -1.36 -23.85 17.44
CA VAL A 66 -1.80 -25.26 17.46
C VAL A 66 -3.26 -25.28 17.85
N ARG A 67 -4.10 -25.95 17.03
CA ARG A 67 -5.56 -25.99 17.18
C ARG A 67 -6.13 -24.55 17.32
N PRO A 68 -5.94 -23.69 16.32
CA PRO A 68 -6.46 -22.34 16.38
C PRO A 68 -7.98 -22.36 16.50
N GLU A 69 -8.54 -21.29 17.03
CA GLU A 69 -9.97 -21.03 16.96
C GLU A 69 -10.42 -20.89 15.49
N ALA A 70 -11.68 -21.17 15.21
CA ALA A 70 -12.23 -21.07 13.86
C ALA A 70 -12.16 -19.65 13.29
N GLU A 71 -12.13 -18.65 14.18
CA GLU A 71 -11.97 -17.24 13.88
C GLU A 71 -10.83 -16.65 14.73
N LEU A 72 -9.87 -16.02 14.10
CA LEU A 72 -8.79 -15.29 14.76
C LEU A 72 -9.02 -13.78 14.64
N VAL A 73 -9.01 -13.11 15.77
CA VAL A 73 -9.06 -11.65 15.84
C VAL A 73 -7.65 -11.11 16.02
N ILE A 74 -7.29 -10.13 15.19
CA ILE A 74 -6.04 -9.38 15.25
C ILE A 74 -6.41 -7.93 15.56
N ALA A 75 -5.95 -7.40 16.70
CA ALA A 75 -6.14 -6.01 17.06
C ALA A 75 -4.79 -5.29 17.01
N VAL A 76 -4.74 -4.18 16.30
CA VAL A 76 -3.58 -3.30 16.14
C VAL A 76 -3.92 -1.96 16.76
N SER A 77 -3.03 -1.41 17.57
CA SER A 77 -3.15 -0.04 18.08
C SER A 77 -1.79 0.62 18.20
N GLY A 78 -1.74 1.93 17.99
CA GLY A 78 -0.50 2.66 18.15
C GLY A 78 -0.59 4.15 17.86
N ILE A 79 0.52 4.83 18.13
CA ILE A 79 0.69 6.27 17.93
C ILE A 79 1.96 6.49 17.10
N VAL A 80 1.82 7.26 16.03
CA VAL A 80 2.92 7.58 15.11
C VAL A 80 2.98 9.09 14.92
N ASP A 81 4.14 9.67 15.16
CA ASP A 81 4.43 11.05 14.76
C ASP A 81 4.85 11.04 13.30
N THR A 82 4.25 11.89 12.49
CA THR A 82 4.54 12.04 11.08
C THR A 82 5.03 13.45 10.77
N ILE A 83 5.86 13.57 9.75
CA ILE A 83 6.46 14.84 9.31
C ILE A 83 6.25 14.96 7.80
N ASP A 84 5.64 16.06 7.37
CA ASP A 84 5.58 16.40 5.95
C ASP A 84 6.98 16.76 5.43
N ARG A 85 7.40 16.06 4.39
CA ARG A 85 8.65 16.28 3.65
C ARG A 85 8.41 16.45 2.17
N ASN A 86 7.23 16.93 1.78
CA ASN A 86 6.82 17.07 0.38
C ASN A 86 6.99 15.75 -0.40
N GLY A 87 6.65 14.63 0.21
CA GLY A 87 6.79 13.29 -0.35
C GLY A 87 8.21 12.72 -0.37
N VAL A 88 9.25 13.46 -0.01
CA VAL A 88 10.63 12.97 -0.06
C VAL A 88 10.93 12.07 1.14
N VAL A 89 11.05 10.77 0.88
CA VAL A 89 11.51 9.77 1.86
C VAL A 89 13.04 9.76 1.94
N GLY A 90 13.70 9.95 0.80
CA GLY A 90 15.16 9.97 0.71
C GLY A 90 15.79 8.59 0.63
N ARG A 91 17.07 8.50 1.00
CA ARG A 91 17.82 7.25 1.08
C ARG A 91 17.67 6.67 2.48
N VAL A 92 17.14 5.46 2.58
CA VAL A 92 16.96 4.77 3.86
C VAL A 92 18.16 3.85 4.09
N PRO A 93 18.90 3.96 5.20
CA PRO A 93 19.99 3.06 5.52
C PRO A 93 19.51 1.61 5.61
N GLY A 94 20.23 0.70 4.98
CA GLY A 94 19.85 -0.73 4.97
C GLY A 94 18.74 -1.09 3.98
N ASP A 95 18.25 -0.14 3.18
CA ASP A 95 17.28 -0.41 2.12
C ASP A 95 17.90 -1.27 1.00
N ILE A 96 17.10 -2.09 0.39
CA ILE A 96 17.55 -2.93 -0.73
C ILE A 96 17.83 -2.08 -1.97
N PRO A 97 18.73 -2.52 -2.87
CA PRO A 97 19.07 -1.74 -4.06
C PRO A 97 17.84 -1.37 -4.89
N PRO A 98 17.66 -0.09 -5.27
CA PRO A 98 16.49 0.35 -6.05
C PRO A 98 16.27 -0.44 -7.34
N ALA A 99 17.33 -0.96 -7.96
CA ALA A 99 17.26 -1.77 -9.16
C ALA A 99 16.35 -3.00 -9.04
N LEU A 100 16.18 -3.57 -7.83
CA LEU A 100 15.26 -4.68 -7.59
C LEU A 100 13.80 -4.27 -7.90
N TYR A 101 13.46 -3.03 -7.65
CA TYR A 101 12.10 -2.51 -7.85
C TYR A 101 11.77 -2.14 -9.31
N ARG A 102 12.67 -2.48 -10.26
CA ARG A 102 12.34 -2.50 -11.70
C ARG A 102 11.68 -3.80 -12.14
N ARG A 103 11.70 -4.83 -11.28
CA ARG A 103 11.13 -6.14 -11.60
C ARG A 103 9.60 -6.05 -11.78
N PRO A 104 9.05 -6.42 -12.96
CA PRO A 104 7.61 -6.46 -13.16
C PRO A 104 6.97 -7.60 -12.37
N THR A 105 5.70 -7.44 -12.02
CA THR A 105 4.85 -8.49 -11.45
C THR A 105 3.58 -8.65 -12.27
N PRO A 106 2.79 -9.72 -12.08
CA PRO A 106 1.50 -9.87 -12.77
C PRO A 106 0.55 -8.69 -12.56
N LEU A 107 0.60 -8.04 -11.37
CA LEU A 107 -0.25 -6.89 -11.02
C LEU A 107 0.28 -5.56 -11.57
N THR A 108 1.58 -5.44 -11.85
CA THR A 108 2.22 -4.19 -12.29
C THR A 108 2.53 -4.22 -13.79
N LYS A 109 1.57 -4.65 -14.61
CA LYS A 109 1.69 -4.62 -16.07
C LYS A 109 1.50 -3.19 -16.58
N ALA A 110 2.45 -2.74 -17.40
CA ALA A 110 2.37 -1.40 -18.00
C ALA A 110 1.23 -1.31 -19.01
N ALA A 111 0.37 -0.31 -18.87
CA ALA A 111 -0.64 0.02 -19.87
C ALA A 111 -0.09 1.02 -20.89
N GLY A 112 -0.23 0.71 -22.18
CA GLY A 112 0.21 1.59 -23.27
C GLY A 112 -0.45 2.98 -23.25
N ALA A 113 -1.71 3.04 -22.80
CA ALA A 113 -2.47 4.29 -22.63
C ALA A 113 -1.83 5.25 -21.62
N ILE A 114 -1.09 4.72 -20.63
CA ILE A 114 -0.39 5.52 -19.62
C ILE A 114 1.02 5.84 -20.10
N THR A 115 1.80 4.84 -20.55
CA THR A 115 3.22 5.00 -20.86
C THR A 115 3.49 5.72 -22.16
N GLY A 116 2.54 5.70 -23.13
CA GLY A 116 2.75 6.19 -24.49
C GLY A 116 3.24 7.63 -24.58
N LYS A 117 2.69 8.52 -23.75
CA LYS A 117 3.05 9.95 -23.70
C LYS A 117 4.47 10.22 -23.15
N PHE A 118 5.08 9.26 -22.43
CA PHE A 118 6.33 9.47 -21.69
C PHE A 118 7.54 8.76 -22.28
N ARG A 119 7.40 8.02 -23.38
CA ARG A 119 8.48 7.21 -23.97
C ARG A 119 9.70 8.02 -24.40
N SER A 120 9.50 9.24 -24.88
CA SER A 120 10.54 10.16 -25.31
C SER A 120 10.90 11.24 -24.28
N ALA A 121 10.30 11.21 -23.09
CA ALA A 121 10.58 12.20 -22.06
C ALA A 121 11.99 12.00 -21.49
N PRO A 122 12.71 13.09 -21.15
CA PRO A 122 13.96 13.01 -20.40
C PRO A 122 13.76 12.32 -19.05
N ARG A 123 14.79 11.58 -18.57
CA ARG A 123 14.66 10.70 -17.40
C ARG A 123 15.68 10.98 -16.32
N THR A 124 16.28 12.16 -16.32
CA THR A 124 17.33 12.54 -15.37
C THR A 124 17.05 13.88 -14.70
N GLY A 125 17.43 14.02 -13.46
CA GLY A 125 17.35 15.27 -12.71
C GLY A 125 15.91 15.80 -12.56
N GLN A 126 15.70 17.09 -12.72
CA GLN A 126 14.38 17.74 -12.63
C GLN A 126 13.36 17.18 -13.63
N ASP A 127 13.81 16.76 -14.79
CA ASP A 127 12.95 16.17 -15.82
C ASP A 127 12.33 14.84 -15.34
N ARG A 128 13.08 14.04 -14.55
CA ARG A 128 12.54 12.81 -13.96
C ARG A 128 11.42 13.11 -12.97
N ILE A 129 11.56 14.12 -12.14
CA ILE A 129 10.53 14.54 -11.17
C ILE A 129 9.28 15.00 -11.91
N ALA A 130 9.44 15.85 -12.92
CA ALA A 130 8.34 16.32 -13.77
C ALA A 130 7.65 15.14 -14.50
N LEU A 131 8.41 14.16 -14.99
CA LEU A 131 7.89 12.95 -15.60
C LEU A 131 7.03 12.17 -14.59
N LEU A 132 7.51 11.97 -13.36
CA LEU A 132 6.79 11.21 -12.32
C LEU A 132 5.49 11.90 -11.90
N HIS A 133 5.48 13.23 -11.75
CA HIS A 133 4.24 13.99 -11.52
C HIS A 133 3.27 13.88 -12.70
N GLY A 134 3.77 14.03 -13.93
CA GLY A 134 2.95 13.84 -15.12
C GLY A 134 2.40 12.41 -15.23
N LEU A 135 3.16 11.42 -14.80
CA LEU A 135 2.73 10.03 -14.74
C LEU A 135 1.62 9.84 -13.70
N MET A 136 1.74 10.47 -12.51
CA MET A 136 0.73 10.44 -11.46
C MET A 136 -0.61 10.99 -11.96
N ALA A 137 -0.61 12.19 -12.52
CA ALA A 137 -1.79 12.82 -13.10
C ALA A 137 -2.42 11.94 -14.22
N ARG A 138 -1.57 11.33 -15.08
CA ARG A 138 -2.06 10.45 -16.14
C ARG A 138 -2.70 9.17 -15.61
N VAL A 139 -2.16 8.60 -14.54
CA VAL A 139 -2.75 7.43 -13.87
C VAL A 139 -4.11 7.80 -13.28
N ALA A 140 -4.20 8.93 -12.58
CA ALA A 140 -5.47 9.44 -12.03
C ALA A 140 -6.52 9.60 -13.15
N GLU A 141 -6.15 10.18 -14.29
CA GLU A 141 -7.03 10.34 -15.46
C GLU A 141 -7.49 9.00 -16.04
N VAL A 142 -6.58 8.06 -16.27
CA VAL A 142 -6.89 6.81 -17.00
C VAL A 142 -7.62 5.82 -16.11
N VAL A 143 -7.21 5.67 -14.87
CA VAL A 143 -7.82 4.72 -13.92
C VAL A 143 -9.14 5.29 -13.39
N GLY A 144 -9.18 6.57 -12.98
CA GLY A 144 -10.39 7.23 -12.52
C GLY A 144 -11.40 7.58 -13.63
N GLY A 145 -10.91 7.86 -14.85
CA GLY A 145 -11.76 8.24 -15.99
C GLY A 145 -12.65 7.10 -16.54
N GLY A 146 -12.38 5.85 -16.15
CA GLY A 146 -13.28 4.73 -16.43
C GLY A 146 -14.68 4.90 -15.82
N GLU A 147 -14.85 5.73 -14.81
CA GLU A 147 -16.12 6.04 -14.18
C GLU A 147 -17.00 7.02 -15.00
N GLN A 148 -16.40 7.94 -15.75
CA GLN A 148 -17.13 9.00 -16.46
C GLN A 148 -17.75 8.56 -17.78
N THR A 149 -17.25 7.50 -18.40
CA THR A 149 -17.76 7.01 -19.70
C THR A 149 -19.07 6.23 -19.57
N GLN A 150 -19.47 5.81 -18.37
CA GLN A 150 -20.69 5.02 -18.15
C GLN A 150 -21.93 5.87 -17.78
N SER A 151 -21.77 7.17 -17.53
CA SER A 151 -22.89 8.05 -17.12
C SER A 151 -23.67 8.71 -18.28
N GLN A 152 -23.31 8.48 -19.55
CA GLN A 152 -23.92 9.18 -20.69
C GLN A 152 -24.56 8.27 -21.77
N SER A 153 -24.92 7.04 -21.44
CA SER A 153 -25.73 6.21 -22.36
C SER A 153 -27.10 5.94 -21.75
N GLN A 154 -27.98 6.94 -21.79
CA GLN A 154 -29.42 6.72 -21.67
C GLN A 154 -29.94 6.30 -23.05
N ASP A 155 -30.06 5.01 -23.28
CA ASP A 155 -31.11 4.46 -24.14
C ASP A 155 -31.32 3.00 -23.75
N GLY A 156 -32.59 2.68 -23.49
CA GLY A 156 -33.01 1.45 -22.86
C GLY A 156 -32.79 0.20 -23.68
N GLN A 157 -32.07 -0.74 -23.13
CA GLN A 157 -32.30 -2.18 -23.30
C GLN A 157 -31.59 -2.91 -22.15
N SER A 158 -32.35 -3.79 -21.47
CA SER A 158 -31.92 -4.61 -20.36
C SER A 158 -30.74 -5.51 -20.76
N GLN A 159 -29.53 -5.16 -20.31
CA GLN A 159 -28.43 -6.06 -20.20
C GLN A 159 -27.97 -6.02 -18.75
N GLU A 160 -27.80 -7.18 -18.13
CA GLU A 160 -27.08 -7.34 -16.87
C GLU A 160 -25.67 -6.78 -17.06
N GLN A 161 -25.53 -5.46 -16.88
CA GLN A 161 -24.23 -4.82 -16.86
C GLN A 161 -23.58 -5.21 -15.54
N THR A 162 -22.60 -6.08 -15.61
CA THR A 162 -21.62 -6.24 -14.52
C THR A 162 -21.09 -4.85 -14.21
N GLN A 163 -21.58 -4.25 -13.14
CA GLN A 163 -21.13 -2.95 -12.67
C GLN A 163 -19.64 -3.10 -12.37
N ALA A 164 -18.77 -2.52 -13.20
CA ALA A 164 -17.34 -2.58 -12.98
C ALA A 164 -17.07 -2.01 -11.59
N ALA A 165 -16.41 -2.80 -10.73
CA ALA A 165 -16.07 -2.37 -9.38
C ALA A 165 -15.27 -1.08 -9.45
N ARG A 166 -15.57 -0.13 -8.54
CA ARG A 166 -14.84 1.12 -8.43
C ARG A 166 -13.35 0.83 -8.21
N PRO A 167 -12.42 1.49 -8.94
CA PRO A 167 -10.99 1.27 -8.75
C PRO A 167 -10.57 1.56 -7.30
N MET A 168 -9.78 0.66 -6.75
CA MET A 168 -9.22 0.80 -5.40
C MET A 168 -7.84 1.50 -5.47
N ALA A 169 -7.38 2.03 -4.34
CA ALA A 169 -6.06 2.65 -4.24
C ALA A 169 -4.92 1.75 -4.77
N ALA A 170 -5.06 0.43 -4.60
CA ALA A 170 -4.13 -0.55 -5.14
C ALA A 170 -4.05 -0.53 -6.67
N ASP A 171 -5.16 -0.29 -7.38
CA ASP A 171 -5.19 -0.27 -8.85
C ASP A 171 -4.41 0.92 -9.40
N TYR A 172 -4.58 2.09 -8.79
CA TYR A 172 -3.81 3.29 -9.13
C TYR A 172 -2.31 3.09 -8.88
N ALA A 173 -1.96 2.54 -7.70
CA ALA A 173 -0.58 2.25 -7.37
C ALA A 173 0.05 1.25 -8.34
N HIS A 174 -0.64 0.16 -8.68
CA HIS A 174 -0.15 -0.82 -9.65
C HIS A 174 0.02 -0.24 -11.04
N ALA A 175 -0.92 0.60 -11.50
CA ALA A 175 -0.84 1.27 -12.80
C ALA A 175 0.37 2.21 -12.86
N PHE A 176 0.61 3.02 -11.82
CA PHE A 176 1.77 3.88 -11.71
C PHE A 176 3.09 3.08 -11.71
N ILE A 177 3.18 2.07 -10.85
CA ILE A 177 4.38 1.23 -10.72
C ILE A 177 4.71 0.54 -12.05
N GLY A 178 3.70 -0.04 -12.70
CA GLY A 178 3.87 -0.68 -14.00
C GLY A 178 4.41 0.29 -15.06
N ALA A 179 3.86 1.49 -15.11
CA ALA A 179 4.30 2.53 -16.05
C ALA A 179 5.71 3.05 -15.71
N ALA A 180 6.01 3.33 -14.44
CA ALA A 180 7.34 3.76 -14.01
C ALA A 180 8.42 2.73 -14.36
N ARG A 181 8.18 1.45 -14.08
CA ARG A 181 9.10 0.35 -14.42
C ARG A 181 9.31 0.19 -15.92
N ALA A 182 8.25 0.35 -16.72
CA ALA A 182 8.36 0.33 -18.19
C ALA A 182 9.17 1.52 -18.75
N LEU A 183 9.30 2.59 -17.98
CA LEU A 183 10.15 3.74 -18.24
C LEU A 183 11.52 3.64 -17.57
N ASP A 184 11.91 2.44 -17.09
CA ASP A 184 13.17 2.15 -16.40
C ASP A 184 13.36 2.90 -15.06
N VAL A 185 12.28 3.36 -14.45
CA VAL A 185 12.30 3.98 -13.12
C VAL A 185 11.96 2.94 -12.06
N PRO A 186 12.84 2.70 -11.06
CA PRO A 186 12.51 1.86 -9.94
C PRO A 186 11.31 2.43 -9.18
N ALA A 187 10.29 1.60 -8.92
CA ALA A 187 9.12 2.01 -8.17
C ALA A 187 8.62 0.87 -7.28
N ARG A 188 8.21 1.20 -6.05
CA ARG A 188 7.73 0.24 -5.05
C ARG A 188 6.34 0.60 -4.55
N TYR A 189 5.61 -0.43 -4.23
CA TYR A 189 4.29 -0.34 -3.64
C TYR A 189 4.42 -0.07 -2.13
N VAL A 190 3.57 0.77 -1.61
CA VAL A 190 3.50 1.08 -0.17
C VAL A 190 2.10 0.78 0.32
N THR A 191 2.01 0.04 1.43
CA THR A 191 0.78 -0.14 2.20
C THR A 191 0.90 0.64 3.50
N GLY A 192 -0.17 1.34 3.89
CA GLY A 192 -0.19 2.11 5.13
C GLY A 192 -1.57 2.57 5.53
N TYR A 193 -1.62 3.57 6.40
CA TYR A 193 -2.84 4.23 6.83
C TYR A 193 -2.84 5.67 6.35
N LEU A 194 -4.03 6.17 6.02
CA LEU A 194 -4.27 7.56 5.65
C LEU A 194 -5.23 8.19 6.65
N TYR A 195 -4.84 9.31 7.23
CA TYR A 195 -5.74 10.15 8.00
C TYR A 195 -6.60 11.01 7.06
N ALA A 196 -7.91 10.84 7.14
CA ALA A 196 -8.90 11.65 6.44
C ALA A 196 -10.05 11.98 7.40
N GLU A 197 -10.42 13.26 7.50
CA GLU A 197 -11.43 13.70 8.47
C GLU A 197 -12.83 13.20 8.13
N ASP A 198 -13.16 13.18 6.85
CA ASP A 198 -14.54 12.95 6.37
C ASP A 198 -14.71 11.59 5.68
N GLU A 199 -13.70 10.72 5.69
CA GLU A 199 -13.77 9.42 5.03
C GLU A 199 -13.63 8.27 6.03
N PRO A 200 -14.30 7.13 5.79
CA PRO A 200 -14.09 5.94 6.60
C PRO A 200 -12.61 5.51 6.56
N ALA A 201 -12.06 5.25 7.74
CA ALA A 201 -10.69 4.76 7.83
C ALA A 201 -10.53 3.43 7.08
N ALA A 202 -9.51 3.34 6.25
CA ALA A 202 -9.15 2.14 5.49
C ALA A 202 -7.63 2.03 5.35
N LEU A 203 -7.15 0.82 5.05
CA LEU A 203 -5.79 0.68 4.54
C LEU A 203 -5.69 1.39 3.20
N HIS A 204 -4.62 2.16 3.06
CA HIS A 204 -4.35 2.94 1.87
C HIS A 204 -3.10 2.43 1.15
N ALA A 205 -3.02 2.71 -0.14
CA ALA A 205 -1.90 2.32 -0.97
C ALA A 205 -1.40 3.50 -1.80
N TRP A 206 -0.09 3.66 -1.86
CA TRP A 206 0.59 4.64 -2.72
C TRP A 206 1.89 4.08 -3.28
N VAL A 207 2.67 4.91 -3.91
CA VAL A 207 3.90 4.50 -4.59
C VAL A 207 5.08 5.31 -4.08
N GLU A 208 6.24 4.68 -4.02
CA GLU A 208 7.52 5.38 -3.93
C GLU A 208 8.34 5.07 -5.18
N ALA A 209 8.80 6.12 -5.90
CA ALA A 209 9.66 6.02 -7.07
C ALA A 209 11.05 6.58 -6.77
N TRP A 210 12.07 6.00 -7.41
CA TRP A 210 13.46 6.36 -7.14
C TRP A 210 13.96 7.50 -8.03
N ASP A 211 14.56 8.49 -7.40
CA ASP A 211 15.36 9.50 -8.04
C ASP A 211 16.83 9.43 -7.56
N ASP A 212 17.80 9.57 -8.47
CA ASP A 212 19.21 9.39 -8.14
C ASP A 212 19.75 10.50 -7.23
N GLY A 213 19.13 11.68 -7.25
CA GLY A 213 19.49 12.83 -6.39
C GLY A 213 18.79 12.78 -5.03
N LEU A 214 17.47 12.57 -5.04
CA LEU A 214 16.62 12.69 -3.86
C LEU A 214 16.38 11.36 -3.14
N GLY A 215 16.65 10.21 -3.76
CA GLY A 215 16.27 8.91 -3.22
C GLY A 215 14.81 8.55 -3.52
N TRP A 216 14.12 7.93 -2.60
CA TRP A 216 12.71 7.58 -2.74
C TRP A 216 11.81 8.81 -2.59
N ILE A 217 10.86 8.96 -3.50
CA ILE A 217 9.85 10.02 -3.51
C ILE A 217 8.48 9.34 -3.58
N GLY A 218 7.58 9.71 -2.69
CA GLY A 218 6.21 9.21 -2.65
C GLY A 218 5.32 9.92 -3.67
N PHE A 219 4.37 9.16 -4.23
CA PHE A 219 3.31 9.61 -5.14
C PHE A 219 2.03 8.89 -4.78
N ASP A 220 0.98 9.64 -4.53
CA ASP A 220 -0.36 9.09 -4.28
C ASP A 220 -1.28 9.45 -5.45
N PRO A 221 -1.42 8.54 -6.43
CA PRO A 221 -2.21 8.83 -7.62
C PRO A 221 -3.74 8.81 -7.39
N VAL A 222 -4.21 8.38 -6.22
CA VAL A 222 -5.64 8.49 -5.84
C VAL A 222 -5.97 9.93 -5.48
N LEU A 223 -5.09 10.55 -4.70
CA LEU A 223 -5.25 11.92 -4.21
C LEU A 223 -4.60 12.96 -5.13
N ASP A 224 -3.87 12.52 -6.16
CA ASP A 224 -3.06 13.34 -7.08
C ASP A 224 -2.08 14.28 -6.34
N LEU A 225 -1.44 13.75 -5.28
CA LEU A 225 -0.47 14.49 -4.48
C LEU A 225 0.69 13.60 -4.01
N CYS A 226 1.77 14.23 -3.55
CA CYS A 226 2.80 13.53 -2.80
C CYS A 226 2.34 13.27 -1.37
N PRO A 227 2.67 12.10 -0.77
CA PRO A 227 2.36 11.82 0.62
C PRO A 227 2.81 12.93 1.58
N THR A 228 1.91 13.31 2.48
CA THR A 228 2.10 14.33 3.50
C THR A 228 2.25 13.68 4.88
N ASP A 229 2.19 14.47 5.94
CA ASP A 229 2.13 14.00 7.32
C ASP A 229 0.82 13.26 7.69
N ARG A 230 -0.14 13.15 6.75
CA ARG A 230 -1.37 12.36 6.91
C ARG A 230 -1.17 10.86 6.59
N HIS A 231 -0.02 10.48 6.02
CA HIS A 231 0.30 9.12 5.59
C HIS A 231 1.20 8.41 6.59
N VAL A 232 0.76 7.27 7.11
CA VAL A 232 1.56 6.38 7.96
C VAL A 232 1.96 5.15 7.16
N ARG A 233 3.24 5.03 6.84
CA ARG A 233 3.84 3.94 6.08
C ARG A 233 4.01 2.69 6.94
N VAL A 234 3.50 1.56 6.49
CA VAL A 234 3.60 0.27 7.20
C VAL A 234 4.56 -0.68 6.50
N ALA A 235 4.34 -0.97 5.23
CA ALA A 235 5.17 -1.93 4.49
C ALA A 235 5.40 -1.47 3.04
N VAL A 236 6.51 -1.94 2.46
CA VAL A 236 6.85 -1.74 1.04
C VAL A 236 7.10 -3.05 0.34
N GLY A 237 6.90 -3.07 -0.98
CA GLY A 237 7.14 -4.27 -1.77
C GLY A 237 7.03 -4.03 -3.27
N LEU A 238 7.01 -5.12 -4.03
CA LEU A 238 6.86 -5.04 -5.48
C LEU A 238 5.42 -4.71 -5.92
N ASP A 239 4.43 -5.12 -5.13
CA ASP A 239 3.00 -5.00 -5.39
C ASP A 239 2.19 -5.25 -4.11
N ALA A 240 0.86 -5.21 -4.19
CA ALA A 240 -0.03 -5.46 -3.06
C ALA A 240 0.14 -6.86 -2.45
N VAL A 241 0.48 -7.88 -3.25
CA VAL A 241 0.71 -9.24 -2.72
C VAL A 241 1.92 -9.27 -1.81
N SER A 242 3.01 -8.58 -2.17
CA SER A 242 4.24 -8.54 -1.36
C SER A 242 4.08 -7.76 -0.05
N THR A 243 3.10 -6.85 0.03
CA THR A 243 2.82 -6.03 1.22
C THR A 243 1.54 -6.42 1.95
N MET A 244 0.96 -7.58 1.62
CA MET A 244 -0.29 -8.06 2.23
C MET A 244 -0.19 -8.07 3.77
N PRO A 245 -1.09 -7.38 4.48
CA PRO A 245 -0.99 -7.22 5.93
C PRO A 245 -0.99 -8.52 6.72
N VAL A 246 -1.79 -9.49 6.26
CA VAL A 246 -1.90 -10.82 6.88
C VAL A 246 -1.90 -11.89 5.82
N ARG A 247 -1.01 -12.86 5.94
CA ARG A 247 -1.04 -14.11 5.15
C ARG A 247 -1.14 -15.28 6.10
N SER A 248 -1.89 -16.31 5.72
CA SER A 248 -2.11 -17.49 6.55
C SER A 248 -1.75 -18.78 5.81
N ILE A 249 -1.23 -19.75 6.56
CA ILE A 249 -1.04 -21.14 6.14
C ILE A 249 -1.76 -22.03 7.16
N PRO A 250 -2.76 -22.83 6.75
CA PRO A 250 -3.31 -22.90 5.40
C PRO A 250 -3.89 -21.57 4.93
N ALA A 251 -3.96 -21.39 3.61
CA ALA A 251 -4.55 -20.20 3.02
C ALA A 251 -6.03 -20.11 3.43
N VAL A 252 -6.43 -18.92 3.83
CA VAL A 252 -7.80 -18.60 4.23
C VAL A 252 -8.29 -17.44 3.36
N GLY A 253 -9.58 -17.10 3.48
CA GLY A 253 -10.13 -15.92 2.81
C GLY A 253 -9.44 -14.62 3.23
N GLU A 254 -9.79 -13.52 2.57
CA GLU A 254 -9.28 -12.21 2.94
C GLU A 254 -9.71 -11.84 4.36
N PRO A 255 -8.82 -11.20 5.15
CA PRO A 255 -9.18 -10.69 6.46
C PRO A 255 -10.35 -9.70 6.38
N GLN A 256 -11.34 -9.84 7.24
CA GLN A 256 -12.44 -8.89 7.37
C GLN A 256 -12.06 -7.77 8.34
N VAL A 257 -12.25 -6.53 7.92
CA VAL A 257 -12.08 -5.37 8.81
C VAL A 257 -13.31 -5.28 9.72
N LEU A 258 -13.13 -5.50 11.01
CA LEU A 258 -14.18 -5.38 12.03
C LEU A 258 -14.35 -3.93 12.51
N ALA A 259 -13.23 -3.22 12.66
CA ALA A 259 -13.20 -1.82 13.04
C ALA A 259 -11.87 -1.20 12.58
N MET A 260 -11.91 0.07 12.19
CA MET A 260 -10.71 0.86 11.92
C MET A 260 -10.96 2.32 12.29
N SER A 261 -10.01 2.93 12.99
CA SER A 261 -9.92 4.38 13.14
C SER A 261 -8.49 4.84 12.90
N VAL A 262 -8.36 6.00 12.25
CA VAL A 262 -7.12 6.73 12.04
C VAL A 262 -7.43 8.18 12.38
N GLU A 263 -6.91 8.67 13.48
CA GLU A 263 -7.32 9.94 14.08
C GLU A 263 -6.10 10.81 14.39
N ALA A 264 -6.25 12.14 14.28
CA ALA A 264 -5.26 13.04 14.84
C ALA A 264 -5.26 12.90 16.37
N ALA A 265 -4.12 12.54 16.95
CA ALA A 265 -3.96 12.50 18.40
C ALA A 265 -3.75 13.93 18.92
N GLN A 266 -4.42 14.26 20.02
CA GLN A 266 -4.29 15.55 20.71
C GLN A 266 -3.11 15.57 21.68
#